data_90563aed377a7a21b9150a9a7235216c
#
_entry.id   90563aed377a7a21b9150a9a7235216c
#
_cell.length_a   1.000
_cell.length_b   1.000
_cell.length_c   1.000
_cell.angle_alpha   90.00
_cell.angle_beta   90.00
_cell.angle_gamma   90.00
#
_symmetry.space_group_name_H-M   'P 1'
#
loop_
_entity.id
_entity.type
_entity.pdbx_description
1 polymer ?
#
loop_
_entity_poly.entity_id
_entity_poly.type
_entity_poly.pdbx_seq_one_letter_code
_entity_poly.pdbx_strand_id
1 'polypeptide(L)' 'MKTTSYFVASVMVRRPYLQAAWIEFVLQHPIRTETQSNGRIRYWAYIPELGKYLRVVTEPDGETVHNAFPDRGFRP' A
#
# COMPACT_ATOMS: atom_id res chain seq x y z
N MET A 1 11.74 -0.07 6.13
CA MET A 1 10.41 0.48 5.82
C MET A 1 9.75 0.94 7.11
N LYS A 2 9.31 2.19 7.15
CA LYS A 2 8.57 2.71 8.29
C LYS A 2 7.12 2.27 8.23
N THR A 3 6.54 1.90 9.36
CA THR A 3 5.14 1.47 9.44
C THR A 3 4.48 2.05 10.67
N THR A 4 3.15 2.20 10.61
CA THR A 4 2.37 2.52 11.81
C THR A 4 2.20 1.26 12.65
N SER A 5 1.88 1.42 13.94
CA SER A 5 1.55 0.28 14.79
C SER A 5 0.29 -0.43 14.29
N TYR A 6 -0.66 0.31 13.71
CA TYR A 6 -1.86 -0.28 13.10
C TYR A 6 -1.49 -1.25 11.98
N PHE A 7 -0.53 -0.86 11.12
CA PHE A 7 -0.11 -1.74 10.02
C PHE A 7 0.43 -3.06 10.55
N VAL A 8 1.31 -3.01 11.54
CA VAL A 8 1.91 -4.21 12.13
C VAL A 8 0.88 -5.05 12.90
N ALA A 9 0.08 -4.40 13.74
CA ALA A 9 -0.82 -5.12 14.65
C ALA A 9 -2.09 -5.63 13.97
N SER A 10 -2.51 -5.01 12.88
CA SER A 10 -3.78 -5.34 12.24
C SER A 10 -3.62 -5.78 10.79
N VAL A 11 -3.01 -4.95 9.95
CA VAL A 11 -2.94 -5.23 8.51
C VAL A 11 -2.13 -6.49 8.24
N MET A 12 -0.93 -6.60 8.79
CA MET A 12 -0.06 -7.77 8.57
C MET A 12 -0.64 -9.04 9.18
N VAL A 13 -1.36 -8.91 10.29
CA VAL A 13 -2.03 -10.06 10.90
C VAL A 13 -3.12 -10.61 9.99
N ARG A 14 -3.92 -9.73 9.38
CA ARG A 14 -5.00 -10.14 8.47
C ARG A 14 -4.50 -10.52 7.08
N ARG A 15 -3.34 -9.97 6.67
CA ARG A 15 -2.78 -10.16 5.33
C ARG A 15 -1.31 -10.57 5.41
N PRO A 16 -1.03 -11.75 6.03
CA PRO A 16 0.37 -12.18 6.21
C PRO A 16 1.07 -12.54 4.91
N TYR A 17 0.32 -12.68 3.80
CA TYR A 17 0.90 -12.97 2.49
C TYR A 17 1.59 -11.75 1.87
N LEU A 18 1.32 -10.53 2.36
CA LEU A 18 1.92 -9.33 1.81
C LEU A 18 3.42 -9.33 2.05
N GLN A 19 4.18 -9.05 0.99
CA GLN A 19 5.63 -8.98 1.06
C GLN A 19 6.09 -7.52 1.09
N ALA A 20 7.09 -7.24 1.91
CA ALA A 20 7.65 -5.89 2.00
C ALA A 20 8.15 -5.41 0.63
N ALA A 21 8.75 -6.32 -0.16
CA ALA A 21 9.23 -5.98 -1.50
C ALA A 21 8.11 -5.47 -2.41
N TRP A 22 6.91 -6.01 -2.30
CA TRP A 22 5.76 -5.54 -3.08
C TRP A 22 5.36 -4.13 -2.69
N ILE A 23 5.31 -3.87 -1.39
CA ILE A 23 4.94 -2.55 -0.86
C ILE A 23 5.96 -1.52 -1.30
N GLU A 24 7.25 -1.84 -1.18
CA GLU A 24 8.31 -0.93 -1.61
C GLU A 24 8.26 -0.68 -3.10
N PHE A 25 7.96 -1.71 -3.91
CA PHE A 25 7.81 -1.53 -5.35
C PHE A 25 6.69 -0.53 -5.67
N VAL A 26 5.53 -0.68 -5.02
CA VAL A 26 4.40 0.23 -5.25
C VAL A 26 4.78 1.66 -4.89
N LEU A 27 5.49 1.86 -3.78
CA LEU A 27 5.90 3.20 -3.36
C LEU A 27 6.91 3.83 -4.32
N GLN A 28 7.79 3.02 -4.93
CA GLN A 28 8.82 3.51 -5.84
C GLN A 28 8.34 3.68 -7.27
N HIS A 29 7.37 2.87 -7.70
CA HIS A 29 6.91 2.85 -9.10
C HIS A 29 5.37 2.88 -9.19
N PRO A 30 4.70 3.85 -8.54
CA PRO A 30 3.24 3.90 -8.60
C PRO A 30 2.78 4.32 -9.99
N ILE A 31 1.70 3.70 -10.47
CA ILE A 31 1.05 4.14 -11.72
C ILE A 31 0.01 5.23 -11.45
N ARG A 32 -0.38 5.40 -10.20
CA ARG A 32 -1.28 6.47 -9.75
C ARG A 32 -1.07 6.74 -8.28
N THR A 33 -1.21 8.00 -7.89
CA THR A 33 -1.23 8.42 -6.48
C THR A 33 -2.41 9.35 -6.27
N GLU A 34 -2.99 9.30 -5.08
CA GLU A 34 -4.10 10.19 -4.69
C GLU A 34 -3.95 10.52 -3.21
N THR A 35 -4.16 11.79 -2.88
CA THR A 35 -4.16 12.22 -1.48
C THR A 35 -5.59 12.17 -0.95
N GLN A 36 -5.77 11.51 0.20
CA GLN A 36 -7.05 11.44 0.89
C GLN A 36 -7.33 12.75 1.63
N SER A 37 -8.60 12.96 1.98
CA SER A 37 -9.00 14.16 2.73
C SER A 37 -8.31 14.28 4.08
N ASN A 38 -7.90 13.15 4.68
CA ASN A 38 -7.18 13.15 5.96
C ASN A 38 -5.66 13.34 5.79
N GLY A 39 -5.18 13.55 4.56
CA GLY A 39 -3.77 13.77 4.26
C GLY A 39 -2.99 12.50 3.95
N ARG A 40 -3.55 11.31 4.21
CA ARG A 40 -2.90 10.07 3.82
C ARG A 40 -2.86 9.95 2.31
N ILE A 41 -1.86 9.21 1.80
CA ILE A 41 -1.61 9.11 0.37
C ILE A 41 -1.79 7.67 -0.07
N ARG A 42 -2.55 7.48 -1.15
CA ARG A 42 -2.77 6.18 -1.79
C ARG A 42 -1.84 6.03 -2.97
N TYR A 43 -1.26 4.83 -3.11
CA TYR A 43 -0.39 4.49 -4.25
C TYR A 43 -0.86 3.17 -4.81
N TRP A 44 -0.81 3.00 -6.14
CA TRP A 44 -1.18 1.74 -6.80
C TRP A 44 -0.11 1.33 -7.78
N ALA A 45 0.18 0.04 -7.84
CA ALA A 45 0.95 -0.58 -8.91
C ALA A 45 0.51 -2.04 -9.04
N TYR A 46 0.73 -2.61 -10.22
CA TYR A 46 0.41 -4.00 -10.46
C TYR A 46 1.51 -4.90 -9.91
N ILE A 47 1.12 -5.94 -9.20
CA ILE A 47 2.05 -6.94 -8.65
C ILE A 47 1.78 -8.27 -9.36
N PRO A 48 2.65 -8.67 -10.31
CA PRO A 48 2.42 -9.90 -11.09
C PRO A 48 2.23 -11.15 -10.22
N GLU A 49 3.04 -11.29 -9.18
CA GLU A 49 2.96 -12.46 -8.28
C GLU A 49 1.60 -12.53 -7.58
N LEU A 50 0.98 -11.40 -7.36
CA LEU A 50 -0.34 -11.30 -6.72
C LEU A 50 -1.47 -11.37 -7.76
N GLY A 51 -1.16 -11.04 -9.02
CA GLY A 51 -2.14 -10.96 -10.09
C GLY A 51 -3.15 -9.84 -9.91
N LYS A 52 -2.80 -8.80 -9.18
CA LYS A 52 -3.70 -7.71 -8.82
C LYS A 52 -2.94 -6.41 -8.64
N TYR A 53 -3.66 -5.29 -8.72
CA TYR A 53 -3.12 -4.01 -8.29
C TYR A 53 -3.11 -3.97 -6.78
N LEU A 54 -1.98 -3.57 -6.21
CA LEU A 54 -1.82 -3.41 -4.77
C LEU A 54 -1.97 -1.94 -4.44
N ARG A 55 -2.89 -1.61 -3.53
CA ARG A 55 -3.01 -0.27 -2.97
C ARG A 55 -2.16 -0.22 -1.71
N VAL A 56 -1.28 0.76 -1.63
CA VAL A 56 -0.52 1.06 -0.41
C VAL A 56 -0.94 2.45 0.05
N VAL A 57 -1.21 2.59 1.33
CA VAL A 57 -1.57 3.89 1.92
C VAL A 57 -0.49 4.28 2.92
N THR A 58 0.06 5.48 2.76
CA THR A 58 1.04 6.02 3.71
C THR A 58 0.45 7.17 4.50
N GLU A 59 1.13 7.51 5.60
CA GLU A 59 0.91 8.77 6.29
C GLU A 59 1.29 9.92 5.36
N PRO A 60 0.98 11.19 5.74
CA PRO A 60 1.30 12.34 4.88
C PRO A 60 2.77 12.49 4.52
N ASP A 61 3.68 11.84 5.26
CA ASP A 61 5.12 11.89 4.97
C ASP A 61 5.51 11.13 3.70
N GLY A 62 4.59 10.35 3.12
CA GLY A 62 4.86 9.55 1.93
C GLY A 62 5.75 8.35 2.17
N GLU A 63 6.06 8.02 3.42
CA GLU A 63 7.00 6.96 3.77
C GLU A 63 6.44 5.94 4.74
N THR A 64 5.71 6.38 5.76
CA THR A 64 5.21 5.52 6.82
C THR A 64 3.97 4.77 6.34
N VAL A 65 4.10 3.46 6.13
CA VAL A 65 3.02 2.63 5.60
C VAL A 65 1.97 2.41 6.69
N HIS A 66 0.72 2.71 6.36
CA HIS A 66 -0.41 2.58 7.27
C HIS A 66 -1.34 1.43 6.87
N ASN A 67 -1.49 1.17 5.57
CA ASN A 67 -2.37 0.11 5.08
C ASN A 67 -1.88 -0.39 3.73
N ALA A 68 -2.22 -1.63 3.41
CA ALA A 68 -1.95 -2.19 2.08
C ALA A 68 -2.92 -3.33 1.84
N PHE A 69 -3.50 -3.39 0.64
CA PHE A 69 -4.40 -4.47 0.27
C PHE A 69 -4.56 -4.55 -1.25
N PRO A 70 -4.85 -5.75 -1.78
CA PRO A 70 -5.20 -5.90 -3.19
C PRO A 70 -6.49 -5.14 -3.48
N ASP A 71 -6.47 -4.28 -4.50
CA ASP A 71 -7.59 -3.40 -4.81
C ASP A 71 -8.29 -3.87 -6.08
N ARG A 72 -9.34 -4.69 -5.92
CA ARG A 72 -10.09 -5.27 -7.04
C ARG A 72 -10.89 -4.22 -7.82
N GLY A 73 -11.19 -3.11 -7.19
CA GLY A 73 -11.97 -2.04 -7.82
C GLY A 73 -11.14 -1.05 -8.61
N PHE A 74 -9.81 -1.15 -8.53
CA PHE A 74 -8.95 -0.18 -9.20
C PHE A 74 -9.00 -0.35 -10.72
N ARG A 75 -9.14 0.78 -11.43
CA ARG A 75 -9.11 0.84 -12.90
C ARG A 75 -7.97 1.77 -13.31
N PRO A 76 -6.91 1.24 -13.91
CA PRO A 76 -5.77 2.06 -14.35
C PRO A 76 -6.11 3.03 -15.48
#